data_376ff0f6af07e79ddff30835ec0bb860
#
_entry.id   376ff0f6af07e79ddff30835ec0bb860
#
_cell.length_a   1.000
_cell.length_b   1.000
_cell.length_c   1.000
_cell.angle_alpha   90.00
_cell.angle_beta   90.00
_cell.angle_gamma   90.00
#
_symmetry.space_group_name_H-M   'P 1'
#
loop_
_entity.id
_entity.type
_entity.pdbx_description
1 polymer ?
#
loop_
_entity_poly.entity_id
_entity_poly.type
_entity_poly.pdbx_seq_one_letter_code
_entity_poly.pdbx_strand_id
1 'polypeptide(L)'
;MSVPSRPDGYVHLADYRPPAWRIPSVDLQFDLDPEATIVEARLALSPDPAQPGVDPLLDGEELDLLAIAIDGAPLSPDAYDYDGRRLRLIGVRAACTLETRVRIRPAANTRLEGLYRSGPLLLTQCEAEGFRRITFLADRPDVMPT
;
A
#
# COMPACT_ATOMS: atom_id res chain seq x y z
N MET A 1 -3.00 -14.43 -0.47
CA MET A 1 -2.52 -15.75 0.00
C MET A 1 -1.07 -15.59 0.43
N SER A 2 -0.78 -15.67 1.72
CA SER A 2 0.62 -15.68 2.16
C SER A 2 1.26 -16.95 1.61
N VAL A 3 2.40 -16.81 0.93
CA VAL A 3 3.25 -17.96 0.62
C VAL A 3 3.61 -18.59 1.97
N PRO A 4 3.33 -19.89 2.19
CA PRO A 4 3.73 -20.52 3.43
C PRO A 4 5.25 -20.46 3.53
N SER A 5 5.75 -19.86 4.61
CA SER A 5 7.18 -19.90 4.89
C SER A 5 7.60 -21.37 5.09
N ARG A 6 8.46 -21.84 4.22
CA ARG A 6 9.05 -23.19 4.41
C ARG A 6 10.00 -23.17 5.62
N PRO A 7 10.20 -24.32 6.26
CA PRO A 7 11.04 -24.42 7.45
C PRO A 7 12.50 -23.99 7.25
N ASP A 8 12.96 -23.94 5.99
CA ASP A 8 14.34 -23.53 5.62
C ASP A 8 14.54 -22.01 5.57
N GLY A 9 13.46 -21.23 5.63
CA GLY A 9 13.52 -19.74 5.60
C GLY A 9 13.86 -19.13 4.24
N TYR A 10 14.00 -19.94 3.19
CA TYR A 10 14.30 -19.47 1.83
C TYR A 10 13.02 -19.21 1.01
N VAL A 11 13.09 -18.26 0.11
CA VAL A 11 12.06 -18.01 -0.92
C VAL A 11 12.48 -18.75 -2.19
N HIS A 12 11.64 -19.67 -2.65
CA HIS A 12 11.93 -20.48 -3.84
C HIS A 12 11.17 -19.92 -5.06
N LEU A 13 11.84 -19.87 -6.20
CA LEU A 13 11.24 -19.43 -7.45
C LEU A 13 9.98 -20.24 -7.83
N ALA A 14 9.97 -21.54 -7.50
CA ALA A 14 8.83 -22.42 -7.75
C ALA A 14 7.56 -22.00 -6.98
N ASP A 15 7.71 -21.26 -5.89
CA ASP A 15 6.61 -20.76 -5.07
C ASP A 15 6.12 -19.36 -5.52
N TYR A 16 6.77 -18.77 -6.51
CA TYR A 16 6.37 -17.48 -7.06
C TYR A 16 4.93 -17.54 -7.59
N ARG A 17 4.16 -16.53 -7.23
CA ARG A 17 2.82 -16.27 -7.76
C ARG A 17 2.74 -14.81 -8.16
N PRO A 18 2.25 -14.51 -9.38
CA PRO A 18 1.98 -13.13 -9.77
C PRO A 18 0.93 -12.51 -8.85
N PRO A 19 0.92 -11.18 -8.70
CA PRO A 19 -0.09 -10.51 -7.88
C PRO A 19 -1.49 -10.78 -8.43
N ALA A 20 -2.45 -11.06 -7.55
CA ALA A 20 -3.85 -11.27 -7.94
C ALA A 20 -4.54 -9.97 -8.39
N TRP A 21 -3.95 -8.83 -8.05
CA TRP A 21 -4.39 -7.50 -8.46
C TRP A 21 -3.21 -6.73 -9.03
N ARG A 22 -3.44 -6.10 -10.17
CA ARG A 22 -2.49 -5.18 -10.82
C ARG A 22 -2.80 -3.76 -10.38
N ILE A 23 -1.77 -2.93 -10.32
CA ILE A 23 -1.89 -1.50 -10.04
C ILE A 23 -1.27 -0.76 -11.23
N PRO A 24 -2.04 -0.48 -12.31
CA PRO A 24 -1.50 0.17 -13.51
C PRO A 24 -0.99 1.58 -13.26
N SER A 25 -1.63 2.34 -12.38
CA SER A 25 -1.24 3.70 -12.07
C SER A 25 -1.46 4.08 -10.62
N VAL A 26 -0.64 4.99 -10.15
CA VAL A 26 -0.74 5.62 -8.82
C VAL A 26 -0.54 7.12 -8.98
N ASP A 27 -1.52 7.91 -8.55
CA ASP A 27 -1.40 9.35 -8.41
C ASP A 27 -1.26 9.71 -6.94
N LEU A 28 -0.24 10.50 -6.59
CA LEU A 28 0.04 10.91 -5.23
C LEU A 28 0.05 12.43 -5.11
N GLN A 29 -0.59 12.92 -4.07
CA GLN A 29 -0.52 14.30 -3.65
C GLN A 29 -0.03 14.37 -2.21
N PHE A 30 1.02 15.17 -1.98
CA PHE A 30 1.61 15.38 -0.67
C PHE A 30 1.33 16.78 -0.16
N ASP A 31 0.83 16.88 1.06
CA ASP A 31 0.87 18.10 1.86
C ASP A 31 1.97 17.90 2.92
N LEU A 32 3.16 18.44 2.61
CA LEU A 32 4.38 18.15 3.35
C LEU A 32 4.47 18.97 4.62
N ASP A 33 4.50 18.28 5.75
CA ASP A 33 4.79 18.82 7.06
C ASP A 33 5.64 17.78 7.85
N PRO A 34 6.75 18.19 8.48
CA PRO A 34 7.60 17.24 9.22
C PRO A 34 6.88 16.47 10.31
N GLU A 35 5.89 17.08 10.96
CA GLU A 35 5.16 16.48 12.08
C GLU A 35 3.88 15.73 11.63
N ALA A 36 3.29 16.12 10.48
CA ALA A 36 2.00 15.59 10.04
C ALA A 36 1.81 15.69 8.52
N THR A 37 2.63 15.02 7.73
CA THR A 37 2.45 14.96 6.27
C THR A 37 1.16 14.21 5.93
N ILE A 38 0.33 14.80 5.08
CA ILE A 38 -0.85 14.14 4.49
C ILE A 38 -0.47 13.63 3.10
N VAL A 39 -0.82 12.38 2.84
CA VAL A 39 -0.67 11.75 1.52
C VAL A 39 -2.06 11.36 1.03
N GLU A 40 -2.47 11.94 -0.08
CA GLU A 40 -3.65 11.52 -0.83
C GLU A 40 -3.20 10.67 -2.00
N ALA A 41 -3.78 9.48 -2.14
CA ALA A 41 -3.41 8.52 -3.17
C ALA A 41 -4.64 8.06 -3.94
N ARG A 42 -4.49 7.92 -5.26
CA ARG A 42 -5.46 7.30 -6.15
C ARG A 42 -4.77 6.16 -6.88
N LEU A 43 -5.20 4.94 -6.63
CA LEU A 43 -4.64 3.73 -7.19
C LEU A 43 -5.67 3.11 -8.15
N ALA A 44 -5.30 2.96 -9.41
CA ALA A 44 -6.09 2.10 -10.30
C ALA A 44 -5.84 0.63 -9.93
N LEU A 45 -6.91 -0.10 -9.62
CA LEU A 45 -6.85 -1.52 -9.29
C LEU A 45 -7.51 -2.34 -10.38
N SER A 46 -6.86 -3.40 -10.83
CA SER A 46 -7.40 -4.31 -11.84
C SER A 46 -7.15 -5.76 -11.45
N PRO A 47 -8.21 -6.61 -11.37
CA PRO A 47 -8.05 -8.00 -10.98
C PRO A 47 -7.35 -8.80 -12.09
N ASP A 48 -6.54 -9.78 -11.69
CA ASP A 48 -6.00 -10.76 -12.63
C ASP A 48 -7.08 -11.82 -12.92
N PRO A 49 -7.50 -11.97 -14.19
CA PRO A 49 -8.51 -12.97 -14.56
C PRO A 49 -8.12 -14.41 -14.22
N ALA A 50 -6.83 -14.70 -14.12
CA ALA A 50 -6.32 -16.03 -13.76
C ALA A 50 -6.49 -16.35 -12.27
N GLN A 51 -6.81 -15.35 -11.44
CA GLN A 51 -6.93 -15.51 -9.98
C GLN A 51 -8.27 -14.91 -9.48
N PRO A 52 -9.42 -15.44 -9.91
CA PRO A 52 -10.72 -14.90 -9.54
C PRO A 52 -11.00 -15.06 -8.06
N GLY A 53 -11.80 -14.16 -7.50
CA GLY A 53 -12.30 -14.27 -6.13
C GLY A 53 -11.33 -13.84 -5.02
N VAL A 54 -10.14 -13.36 -5.36
CA VAL A 54 -9.16 -12.86 -4.38
C VAL A 54 -9.44 -11.39 -4.06
N ASP A 55 -9.52 -11.05 -2.78
CA ASP A 55 -9.64 -9.66 -2.34
C ASP A 55 -8.33 -8.88 -2.62
N PRO A 56 -8.40 -7.60 -3.02
CA PRO A 56 -7.21 -6.76 -3.05
C PRO A 56 -6.54 -6.69 -1.68
N LEU A 57 -5.22 -6.91 -1.65
CA LEU A 57 -4.41 -6.82 -0.46
C LEU A 57 -3.23 -5.89 -0.73
N LEU A 58 -3.14 -4.81 0.04
CA LEU A 58 -2.11 -3.79 -0.08
C LEU A 58 -1.28 -3.72 1.19
N ASP A 59 0.01 -3.46 1.04
CA ASP A 59 0.91 -3.22 2.16
C ASP A 59 0.79 -1.75 2.61
N GLY A 60 0.83 -1.50 3.91
CA GLY A 60 0.82 -0.17 4.50
C GLY A 60 1.20 -0.25 5.97
N GLU A 61 2.32 0.35 6.34
CA GLU A 61 2.85 0.29 7.70
C GLU A 61 2.94 1.67 8.33
N GLU A 62 2.48 1.77 9.57
CA GLU A 62 2.51 3.01 10.37
C GLU A 62 1.77 4.18 9.69
N LEU A 63 0.68 3.87 9.00
CA LEU A 63 -0.19 4.84 8.36
C LEU A 63 -1.41 5.12 9.24
N ASP A 64 -1.68 6.39 9.52
CA ASP A 64 -2.97 6.79 10.09
C ASP A 64 -3.95 6.95 8.94
N LEU A 65 -4.85 5.99 8.75
CA LEU A 65 -5.89 6.05 7.71
C LEU A 65 -6.97 7.04 8.10
N LEU A 66 -7.08 8.13 7.37
CA LEU A 66 -8.02 9.22 7.62
C LEU A 66 -9.29 9.10 6.78
N ALA A 67 -9.17 8.61 5.54
CA ALA A 67 -10.30 8.40 4.64
C ALA A 67 -9.96 7.31 3.62
N ILE A 68 -10.99 6.58 3.20
CA ILE A 68 -10.90 5.55 2.18
C ILE A 68 -12.19 5.53 1.35
N ALA A 69 -12.04 5.47 0.03
CA ALA A 69 -13.15 5.41 -0.91
C ALA A 69 -12.81 4.53 -2.12
N ILE A 70 -13.82 4.03 -2.80
CA ILE A 70 -13.71 3.37 -4.10
C ILE A 70 -14.60 4.11 -5.09
N ASP A 71 -14.02 4.52 -6.22
CA ASP A 71 -14.71 5.25 -7.30
C ASP A 71 -15.49 6.47 -6.76
N GLY A 72 -14.89 7.19 -5.79
CA GLY A 72 -15.48 8.35 -5.13
C GLY A 72 -16.49 8.05 -4.04
N ALA A 73 -16.85 6.79 -3.81
CA ALA A 73 -17.79 6.40 -2.75
C ALA A 73 -17.03 5.97 -1.48
N PRO A 74 -17.24 6.66 -0.35
CA PRO A 74 -16.62 6.26 0.92
C PRO A 74 -16.96 4.83 1.31
N LEU A 75 -15.98 4.09 1.79
CA LEU A 75 -16.18 2.72 2.27
C LEU A 75 -16.69 2.72 3.72
N SER A 76 -17.65 1.83 3.99
CA SER A 76 -18.04 1.52 5.36
C SER A 76 -16.97 0.69 6.08
N PRO A 77 -16.88 0.74 7.42
CA PRO A 77 -15.84 0.04 8.19
C PRO A 77 -15.82 -1.48 8.00
N ASP A 78 -16.91 -2.09 7.56
CA ASP A 78 -17.04 -3.51 7.28
C ASP A 78 -16.62 -3.90 5.85
N ALA A 79 -16.38 -2.90 4.98
CA ALA A 79 -15.95 -3.12 3.60
C ALA A 79 -14.42 -3.23 3.44
N TYR A 80 -13.67 -3.02 4.49
CA TYR A 80 -12.22 -3.17 4.49
C TYR A 80 -11.70 -3.61 5.86
N ASP A 81 -10.49 -4.13 5.89
CA ASP A 81 -9.77 -4.46 7.11
C ASP A 81 -8.34 -3.93 7.02
N TYR A 82 -7.91 -3.15 8.01
CA TYR A 82 -6.56 -2.63 8.12
C TYR A 82 -5.99 -2.94 9.49
N ASP A 83 -4.97 -3.80 9.55
CA ASP A 83 -4.34 -4.29 10.77
C ASP A 83 -3.10 -3.49 11.20
N GLY A 84 -2.82 -2.35 10.54
CA GLY A 84 -1.62 -1.54 10.74
C GLY A 84 -0.44 -1.97 9.88
N ARG A 85 -0.56 -3.05 9.11
CA ARG A 85 0.46 -3.57 8.17
C ARG A 85 -0.09 -3.86 6.79
N ARG A 86 -1.35 -4.28 6.70
CA ARG A 86 -2.01 -4.64 5.45
C ARG A 86 -3.43 -4.13 5.41
N LEU A 87 -3.81 -3.61 4.27
CA LEU A 87 -5.17 -3.22 3.94
C LEU A 87 -5.78 -4.26 3.00
N ARG A 88 -6.88 -4.87 3.41
CA ARG A 88 -7.69 -5.76 2.58
C ARG A 88 -8.99 -5.08 2.23
N LEU A 89 -9.35 -5.06 0.95
CA LEU A 89 -10.64 -4.57 0.47
C LEU A 89 -11.60 -5.73 0.31
N ILE A 90 -12.64 -5.79 1.15
CA ILE A 90 -13.52 -6.94 1.25
C ILE A 90 -14.55 -6.94 0.12
N GLY A 91 -14.60 -8.04 -0.64
CA GLY A 91 -15.63 -8.24 -1.65
C GLY A 91 -15.45 -7.46 -2.95
N VAL A 92 -14.35 -6.73 -3.14
CA VAL A 92 -14.05 -6.06 -4.40
C VAL A 92 -13.68 -7.09 -5.46
N ARG A 93 -14.33 -7.04 -6.65
CA ARG A 93 -14.20 -8.06 -7.71
C ARG A 93 -13.95 -7.48 -9.09
N ALA A 94 -14.18 -6.20 -9.28
CA ALA A 94 -14.02 -5.51 -10.56
C ALA A 94 -12.94 -4.44 -10.47
N ALA A 95 -12.40 -4.06 -11.62
CA ALA A 95 -11.49 -2.91 -11.72
C ALA A 95 -12.13 -1.67 -11.10
N CYS A 96 -11.37 -0.93 -10.32
CA CYS A 96 -11.83 0.26 -9.62
C CYS A 96 -10.68 1.21 -9.31
N THR A 97 -11.00 2.40 -8.83
CA THR A 97 -10.03 3.35 -8.29
C THR A 97 -10.16 3.39 -6.78
N LEU A 98 -9.11 2.97 -6.08
CA LEU A 98 -8.99 3.15 -4.63
C LEU A 98 -8.47 4.56 -4.34
N GLU A 99 -9.17 5.28 -3.49
CA GLU A 99 -8.76 6.59 -3.00
C GLU A 99 -8.51 6.50 -1.50
N THR A 100 -7.33 6.90 -1.06
CA THR A 100 -6.96 6.91 0.36
C THR A 100 -6.38 8.26 0.75
N ARG A 101 -6.61 8.64 2.00
CA ARG A 101 -5.97 9.77 2.65
C ARG A 101 -5.35 9.26 3.94
N VAL A 102 -4.04 9.37 4.04
CA VAL A 102 -3.29 8.93 5.20
C VAL A 102 -2.47 10.07 5.79
N ARG A 103 -2.18 9.98 7.08
CA ARG A 103 -1.22 10.85 7.75
C ARG A 103 -0.02 10.03 8.18
N ILE A 104 1.17 10.59 7.93
CA ILE A 104 2.45 10.06 8.37
C ILE A 104 3.23 11.15 9.10
N ARG A 105 4.23 10.75 9.90
CA ARG A 105 5.02 11.67 10.74
C ARG A 105 6.50 11.54 10.42
N PRO A 106 7.02 12.26 9.41
CA PRO A 106 8.42 12.15 8.99
C PRO A 106 9.42 12.44 10.11
N ALA A 107 9.14 13.41 10.99
CA ALA A 107 10.02 13.75 12.10
C ALA A 107 10.12 12.64 13.17
N ALA A 108 9.08 11.83 13.32
CA ALA A 108 9.05 10.68 14.25
C ALA A 108 9.56 9.38 13.60
N ASN A 109 9.81 9.38 12.29
CA ASN A 109 10.29 8.19 11.56
C ASN A 109 11.78 7.99 11.83
N THR A 110 12.10 7.05 12.72
CA THR A 110 13.48 6.67 13.06
C THR A 110 13.98 5.44 12.28
N ARG A 111 13.13 4.82 11.46
CA ARG A 111 13.51 3.66 10.64
C ARG A 111 14.28 4.04 9.40
N LEU A 112 14.18 5.29 8.95
CA LEU A 112 14.81 5.81 7.73
C LEU A 112 14.33 5.05 6.49
N GLU A 113 13.08 4.63 6.51
CA GLU A 113 12.34 4.00 5.41
C GLU A 113 11.07 4.80 5.12
N GLY A 114 10.71 4.93 3.85
CA GLY A 114 9.61 5.79 3.43
C GLY A 114 10.02 7.27 3.45
N LEU A 115 9.15 8.14 3.95
CA LEU A 115 9.42 9.57 4.09
C LEU A 115 9.87 9.88 5.51
N TYR A 116 11.04 10.51 5.66
CA TYR A 116 11.60 10.89 6.95
C TYR A 116 12.30 12.24 6.91
N ARG A 117 12.53 12.82 8.08
CA ARG A 117 13.27 14.08 8.23
C ARG A 117 14.74 13.79 8.57
N SER A 118 15.64 14.49 7.87
CA SER A 118 17.07 14.52 8.19
C SER A 118 17.54 15.98 8.23
N GLY A 119 17.77 16.49 9.43
CA GLY A 119 18.04 17.91 9.63
C GLY A 119 16.88 18.78 9.11
N PRO A 120 17.15 19.73 8.20
CA PRO A 120 16.11 20.57 7.60
C PRO A 120 15.40 19.92 6.41
N LEU A 121 15.82 18.74 5.96
CA LEU A 121 15.35 18.11 4.74
C LEU A 121 14.32 17.01 5.04
N LEU A 122 13.37 16.87 4.13
CA LEU A 122 12.53 15.67 3.99
C LEU A 122 13.09 14.79 2.88
N LEU A 123 13.29 13.53 3.16
CA LEU A 123 13.92 12.56 2.28
C LEU A 123 13.04 11.31 2.17
N THR A 124 13.15 10.62 1.04
CA THR A 124 12.52 9.31 0.85
C THR A 124 13.57 8.24 0.63
N GLN A 125 13.35 7.08 1.24
CA GLN A 125 14.08 5.84 1.00
C GLN A 125 13.09 4.69 0.91
N CYS A 126 12.93 4.12 -0.27
CA CYS A 126 11.88 3.12 -0.54
C CYS A 126 12.41 1.72 -0.86
N GLU A 127 13.70 1.55 -1.06
CA GLU A 127 14.30 0.23 -1.25
C GLU A 127 14.53 -0.49 0.09
N ALA A 128 14.16 -1.75 0.21
CA ALA A 128 13.42 -2.56 -0.78
C ALA A 128 11.90 -2.45 -0.58
N GLU A 129 11.41 -2.17 0.62
CA GLU A 129 9.99 -2.23 1.03
C GLU A 129 9.57 -0.99 1.84
N GLY A 130 10.17 0.17 1.55
CA GLY A 130 9.91 1.42 2.27
C GLY A 130 8.68 2.19 1.79
N PHE A 131 8.20 1.96 0.57
CA PHE A 131 7.05 2.71 0.00
C PHE A 131 5.77 2.51 0.81
N ARG A 132 5.56 1.35 1.41
CA ARG A 132 4.42 1.02 2.28
C ARG A 132 4.31 1.91 3.53
N ARG A 133 5.36 2.68 3.86
CA ARG A 133 5.37 3.66 4.95
C ARG A 133 4.98 5.07 4.50
N ILE A 134 4.71 5.24 3.20
CA ILE A 134 4.22 6.50 2.61
C ILE A 134 2.73 6.41 2.36
N THR A 135 2.28 5.34 1.69
CA THR A 135 0.89 5.06 1.38
C THR A 135 0.70 3.56 1.10
N PHE A 136 -0.56 3.14 0.91
CA PHE A 136 -0.87 1.76 0.55
C PHE A 136 -0.43 1.44 -0.87
N LEU A 137 0.24 0.32 -1.03
CA LEU A 137 0.63 -0.24 -2.32
C LEU A 137 0.83 -1.76 -2.17
N ALA A 138 0.68 -2.53 -3.26
CA ALA A 138 1.27 -3.86 -3.31
C ALA A 138 2.78 -3.67 -3.50
N ASP A 139 3.51 -3.58 -2.38
CA ASP A 139 4.92 -3.17 -2.34
C ASP A 139 5.83 -4.37 -2.66
N ARG A 140 5.81 -4.75 -3.92
CA ARG A 140 6.49 -5.91 -4.51
C ARG A 140 7.30 -5.49 -5.72
N PRO A 141 8.45 -6.14 -5.99
CA PRO A 141 9.29 -5.79 -7.15
C PRO A 141 8.60 -5.99 -8.51
N ASP A 142 7.58 -6.83 -8.58
CA ASP A 142 6.80 -7.13 -9.79
C ASP A 142 5.56 -6.24 -9.96
N VAL A 143 5.34 -5.26 -9.07
CA VAL A 143 4.29 -4.24 -9.17
C VAL A 143 4.96 -2.89 -9.41
N MET A 144 4.89 -2.41 -10.65
CA MET A 144 5.51 -1.15 -11.09
C MET A 144 4.44 -0.26 -11.72
N PRO A 145 3.66 0.48 -10.92
CA PRO A 145 2.70 1.44 -11.42
C PRO A 145 3.38 2.64 -12.09
N THR A 146 2.68 3.30 -13.00
CA THR A 146 3.07 4.59 -13.60
C THR A 146 2.28 5.74 -13.01
#